data_8d005d025d5d3e716339f596ef6f85a5
#
_entry.id   8d005d025d5d3e716339f596ef6f85a5
#
_cell.length_a   1.000
_cell.length_b   1.000
_cell.length_c   1.000
_cell.angle_alpha   90.00
_cell.angle_beta   90.00
_cell.angle_gamma   90.00
#
_symmetry.space_group_name_H-M   'P 1'
#
loop_
_entity.id
_entity.type
_entity.pdbx_description
1 polymer ?
#
loop_
_entity_poly.entity_id
_entity_poly.type
_entity_poly.pdbx_seq_one_letter_code
_entity_poly.pdbx_strand_id
1 'polypeptide(L)'
;RQRQMCIRDRYGGTCINIGCIPTKTLVHQAKIASGMKDATFEERSEFYRNAISVKEAVTSALRNKNYHNLADNPNVTVYTGVGSFVSSDVVSVRTSTEEIMLTSKQIIINTGAETVIPPIEGVVGNPLVYTSTSIMELTELPRRLVIIGGGYIGLEFASMYASFGSQVTVLESYPELIVREDRDIAASVKETLEKKGIVFRMNAKVQSVKHIEDGALVV
;
A
#
# COMPACT_ATOMS: atom_id res chain seq x y z
N ARG A 1 -8.21 19.02 -29.80
CA ARG A 1 -7.15 17.96 -29.89
C ARG A 1 -7.63 16.79 -29.06
N GLN A 2 -7.81 15.63 -29.66
CA GLN A 2 -8.18 14.41 -28.98
C GLN A 2 -6.97 13.86 -28.18
N ARG A 3 -7.21 13.49 -26.95
CA ARG A 3 -6.21 12.83 -26.07
C ARG A 3 -6.54 11.36 -26.00
N GLN A 4 -5.51 10.51 -26.08
CA GLN A 4 -5.63 9.06 -25.92
C GLN A 4 -4.88 8.65 -24.63
N MET A 5 -5.46 7.78 -23.85
CA MET A 5 -4.92 7.33 -22.57
C MET A 5 -5.09 5.83 -22.43
N CYS A 6 -4.00 5.13 -22.13
CA CYS A 6 -4.00 3.69 -21.92
C CYS A 6 -3.80 3.40 -20.43
N ILE A 7 -4.73 2.68 -19.82
CA ILE A 7 -4.70 2.33 -18.40
C ILE A 7 -4.96 0.83 -18.28
N ARG A 8 -4.12 0.13 -17.50
CA ARG A 8 -4.20 -1.33 -17.39
C ARG A 8 -5.47 -1.79 -16.65
N ASP A 9 -5.69 -1.30 -15.41
CA ASP A 9 -6.74 -1.84 -14.54
C ASP A 9 -7.32 -0.87 -13.49
N ARG A 10 -6.56 0.14 -13.04
CA ARG A 10 -6.98 0.98 -11.90
C ARG A 10 -6.83 2.47 -12.23
N TYR A 11 -7.96 3.14 -12.43
CA TYR A 11 -8.00 4.59 -12.69
C TYR A 11 -7.70 5.39 -11.44
N GLY A 12 -6.87 6.45 -11.55
CA GLY A 12 -6.59 7.40 -10.48
C GLY A 12 -5.18 7.31 -9.88
N GLY A 13 -4.32 6.46 -10.41
CA GLY A 13 -2.90 6.38 -10.03
C GLY A 13 -2.66 5.85 -8.61
N THR A 14 -1.42 5.96 -8.15
CA THR A 14 -0.96 5.45 -6.85
C THR A 14 -1.73 6.01 -5.66
N CYS A 15 -2.01 7.32 -5.66
CA CYS A 15 -2.66 7.98 -4.52
C CYS A 15 -4.03 7.37 -4.19
N ILE A 16 -4.87 7.14 -5.21
CA ILE A 16 -6.23 6.60 -5.02
C ILE A 16 -6.21 5.10 -4.78
N ASN A 17 -5.31 4.37 -5.44
CA ASN A 17 -5.39 2.91 -5.47
C ASN A 17 -4.61 2.20 -4.37
N ILE A 18 -3.40 2.69 -4.06
CA ILE A 18 -2.45 1.97 -3.20
C ILE A 18 -1.65 2.89 -2.26
N GLY A 19 -1.98 4.19 -2.23
CA GLY A 19 -1.25 5.17 -1.42
C GLY A 19 -2.16 5.96 -0.47
N CYS A 20 -2.26 7.26 -0.70
CA CYS A 20 -2.83 8.22 0.23
C CYS A 20 -4.26 7.88 0.67
N ILE A 21 -5.16 7.63 -0.27
CA ILE A 21 -6.60 7.48 0.02
C ILE A 21 -6.89 6.22 0.82
N PRO A 22 -6.49 5.00 0.38
CA PRO A 22 -6.75 3.80 1.16
C PRO A 22 -6.06 3.86 2.53
N THR A 23 -4.81 4.33 2.60
CA THR A 23 -4.08 4.44 3.87
C THR A 23 -4.76 5.41 4.83
N LYS A 24 -5.13 6.62 4.39
CA LYS A 24 -5.78 7.61 5.27
C LYS A 24 -7.17 7.17 5.70
N THR A 25 -7.90 6.46 4.86
CA THR A 25 -9.17 5.85 5.24
C THR A 25 -8.97 4.84 6.37
N LEU A 26 -7.99 3.95 6.25
CA LEU A 26 -7.68 2.97 7.30
C LEU A 26 -7.13 3.63 8.58
N VAL A 27 -6.28 4.65 8.47
CA VAL A 27 -5.78 5.43 9.62
C VAL A 27 -6.93 6.10 10.38
N HIS A 28 -7.92 6.65 9.65
CA HIS A 28 -9.11 7.22 10.28
C HIS A 28 -9.90 6.16 11.05
N GLN A 29 -10.14 4.99 10.45
CA GLN A 29 -10.81 3.87 11.11
C GLN A 29 -10.00 3.35 12.31
N ALA A 30 -8.69 3.25 12.20
CA ALA A 30 -7.80 2.85 13.28
C ALA A 30 -7.85 3.81 14.47
N LYS A 31 -8.00 5.13 14.21
CA LYS A 31 -8.22 6.12 15.27
C LYS A 31 -9.53 5.87 16.02
N ILE A 32 -10.59 5.47 15.33
CA ILE A 32 -11.86 5.08 15.99
C ILE A 32 -11.64 3.82 16.82
N ALA A 33 -10.98 2.80 16.25
CA ALA A 33 -10.67 1.55 16.94
C ALA A 33 -9.84 1.75 18.22
N SER A 34 -8.95 2.74 18.26
CA SER A 34 -8.16 3.07 19.46
C SER A 34 -9.02 3.50 20.66
N GLY A 35 -10.25 3.94 20.42
CA GLY A 35 -11.24 4.25 21.47
C GLY A 35 -11.95 3.02 22.05
N MET A 36 -11.83 1.85 21.46
CA MET A 36 -12.46 0.60 21.90
C MET A 36 -11.63 -0.07 23.01
N LYS A 37 -11.52 0.59 24.17
CA LYS A 37 -10.59 0.19 25.25
C LYS A 37 -10.84 -1.23 25.78
N ASP A 38 -12.09 -1.60 25.98
CA ASP A 38 -12.50 -2.87 26.57
C ASP A 38 -12.85 -3.95 25.54
N ALA A 39 -12.68 -3.67 24.25
CA ALA A 39 -13.01 -4.60 23.18
C ALA A 39 -12.02 -5.78 23.12
N THR A 40 -12.56 -6.97 22.94
CA THR A 40 -11.82 -8.19 22.67
C THR A 40 -11.08 -8.10 21.32
N PHE A 41 -10.14 -8.99 21.07
CA PHE A 41 -9.46 -9.05 19.78
C PHE A 41 -10.44 -9.43 18.65
N GLU A 42 -11.42 -10.26 18.94
CA GLU A 42 -12.45 -10.68 18.00
C GLU A 42 -13.34 -9.50 17.56
N GLU A 43 -13.79 -8.67 18.50
CA GLU A 43 -14.53 -7.44 18.20
C GLU A 43 -13.71 -6.44 17.39
N ARG A 44 -12.42 -6.30 17.70
CA ARG A 44 -11.48 -5.47 16.93
C ARG A 44 -11.26 -6.02 15.52
N SER A 45 -11.21 -7.34 15.36
CA SER A 45 -11.07 -8.01 14.05
C SER A 45 -12.31 -7.80 13.18
N GLU A 46 -13.51 -7.82 13.79
CA GLU A 46 -14.75 -7.50 13.08
C GLU A 46 -14.77 -6.02 12.64
N PHE A 47 -14.39 -5.12 13.54
CA PHE A 47 -14.26 -3.70 13.21
C PHE A 47 -13.25 -3.47 12.06
N TYR A 48 -12.11 -4.17 12.09
CA TYR A 48 -11.10 -4.10 11.03
C TYR A 48 -11.66 -4.56 9.68
N ARG A 49 -12.41 -5.67 9.62
CA ARG A 49 -13.09 -6.12 8.39
C ARG A 49 -14.03 -5.05 7.83
N ASN A 50 -14.79 -4.39 8.69
CA ASN A 50 -15.63 -3.26 8.30
C ASN A 50 -14.79 -2.08 7.78
N ALA A 51 -13.66 -1.78 8.42
CA ALA A 51 -12.75 -0.73 7.96
C ALA A 51 -12.19 -1.01 6.55
N ILE A 52 -11.86 -2.27 6.24
CA ILE A 52 -11.46 -2.69 4.88
C ILE A 52 -12.61 -2.45 3.88
N SER A 53 -13.84 -2.80 4.24
CA SER A 53 -15.02 -2.56 3.38
C SER A 53 -15.24 -1.06 3.12
N VAL A 54 -15.09 -0.21 4.13
CA VAL A 54 -15.16 1.25 3.98
C VAL A 54 -14.06 1.75 3.05
N LYS A 55 -12.83 1.28 3.21
CA LYS A 55 -11.70 1.62 2.35
C LYS A 55 -12.00 1.24 0.88
N GLU A 56 -12.53 0.04 0.62
CA GLU A 56 -12.90 -0.38 -0.73
C GLU A 56 -14.02 0.48 -1.33
N ALA A 57 -15.04 0.83 -0.58
CA ALA A 57 -16.11 1.69 -1.04
C ALA A 57 -15.59 3.07 -1.47
N VAL A 58 -14.72 3.69 -0.66
CA VAL A 58 -14.11 5.00 -0.95
C VAL A 58 -13.22 4.93 -2.19
N THR A 59 -12.34 3.93 -2.28
CA THR A 59 -11.43 3.79 -3.42
C THR A 59 -12.17 3.49 -4.72
N SER A 60 -13.18 2.63 -4.68
CA SER A 60 -14.02 2.29 -5.84
C SER A 60 -14.81 3.49 -6.36
N ALA A 61 -15.40 4.28 -5.46
CA ALA A 61 -16.12 5.50 -5.84
C ALA A 61 -15.19 6.51 -6.53
N LEU A 62 -13.96 6.67 -6.02
CA LEU A 62 -12.98 7.58 -6.62
C LEU A 62 -12.43 7.06 -7.95
N ARG A 63 -12.19 5.75 -8.08
CA ARG A 63 -11.82 5.12 -9.37
C ARG A 63 -12.87 5.40 -10.43
N ASN A 64 -14.14 5.14 -10.09
CA ASN A 64 -15.27 5.37 -10.98
C ASN A 64 -15.37 6.84 -11.41
N LYS A 65 -15.28 7.77 -10.45
CA LYS A 65 -15.27 9.21 -10.73
C LYS A 65 -14.12 9.59 -11.67
N ASN A 66 -12.91 9.09 -11.46
CA ASN A 66 -11.77 9.40 -12.34
C ASN A 66 -11.94 8.80 -13.74
N TYR A 67 -12.51 7.59 -13.84
CA TYR A 67 -12.84 7.00 -15.14
C TYR A 67 -13.80 7.92 -15.93
N HIS A 68 -14.92 8.29 -15.33
CA HIS A 68 -15.92 9.13 -15.99
C HIS A 68 -15.42 10.55 -16.30
N ASN A 69 -14.56 11.13 -15.46
CA ASN A 69 -13.90 12.41 -15.77
C ASN A 69 -13.09 12.38 -17.09
N LEU A 70 -12.60 11.19 -17.47
CA LEU A 70 -11.84 10.99 -18.71
C LEU A 70 -12.76 10.47 -19.82
N ALA A 71 -13.50 9.39 -19.58
CA ALA A 71 -14.28 8.67 -20.59
C ALA A 71 -15.45 9.50 -21.13
N ASP A 72 -16.06 10.35 -20.30
CA ASP A 72 -17.18 11.20 -20.69
C ASP A 72 -16.72 12.51 -21.38
N ASN A 73 -15.42 12.74 -21.47
CA ASN A 73 -14.89 13.91 -22.16
C ASN A 73 -14.77 13.63 -23.67
N PRO A 74 -15.47 14.39 -24.53
CA PRO A 74 -15.50 14.15 -25.98
C PRO A 74 -14.12 14.30 -26.66
N ASN A 75 -13.15 14.91 -26.00
CA ASN A 75 -11.80 15.09 -26.50
C ASN A 75 -10.80 14.02 -25.96
N VAL A 76 -11.30 13.01 -25.26
CA VAL A 76 -10.46 11.94 -24.66
C VAL A 76 -11.00 10.58 -25.11
N THR A 77 -10.11 9.72 -25.57
CA THR A 77 -10.39 8.28 -25.74
C THR A 77 -9.58 7.50 -24.73
N VAL A 78 -10.24 6.69 -23.94
CA VAL A 78 -9.62 5.85 -22.92
C VAL A 78 -9.57 4.40 -23.42
N TYR A 79 -8.39 3.80 -23.41
CA TYR A 79 -8.17 2.40 -23.74
C TYR A 79 -7.77 1.64 -22.46
N THR A 80 -8.50 0.59 -22.12
CA THR A 80 -8.13 -0.29 -21.01
C THR A 80 -7.28 -1.44 -21.54
N GLY A 81 -5.98 -1.43 -21.23
CA GLY A 81 -5.05 -2.42 -21.76
C GLY A 81 -3.60 -2.14 -21.38
N VAL A 82 -2.71 -3.00 -21.84
CA VAL A 82 -1.28 -2.87 -21.65
C VAL A 82 -0.66 -2.17 -22.84
N GLY A 83 -0.12 -0.98 -22.61
CA GLY A 83 0.59 -0.19 -23.62
C GLY A 83 2.07 -0.58 -23.71
N SER A 84 2.58 -0.72 -24.93
CA SER A 84 4.00 -0.93 -25.21
C SER A 84 4.44 -0.14 -26.43
N PHE A 85 5.68 0.32 -26.46
CA PHE A 85 6.24 0.99 -27.64
C PHE A 85 6.53 -0.01 -28.75
N VAL A 86 6.10 0.32 -29.97
CA VAL A 86 6.48 -0.36 -31.21
C VAL A 86 7.59 0.44 -31.93
N SER A 87 7.49 1.77 -31.89
CA SER A 87 8.51 2.72 -32.36
C SER A 87 8.51 3.97 -31.47
N SER A 88 9.27 4.99 -31.80
CA SER A 88 9.32 6.25 -31.06
C SER A 88 8.00 7.02 -31.01
N ASP A 89 7.11 6.79 -31.97
CA ASP A 89 5.84 7.50 -32.18
C ASP A 89 4.62 6.59 -32.26
N VAL A 90 4.82 5.26 -32.14
CA VAL A 90 3.77 4.24 -32.19
C VAL A 90 3.72 3.45 -30.89
N VAL A 91 2.55 3.41 -30.28
CA VAL A 91 2.24 2.59 -29.11
C VAL A 91 1.21 1.53 -29.47
N SER A 92 1.50 0.27 -29.20
CA SER A 92 0.53 -0.82 -29.21
C SER A 92 -0.19 -0.86 -27.86
N VAL A 93 -1.52 -1.01 -27.89
CA VAL A 93 -2.34 -1.25 -26.70
C VAL A 93 -3.01 -2.60 -26.83
N ARG A 94 -2.62 -3.56 -26.00
CA ARG A 94 -3.23 -4.88 -25.93
C ARG A 94 -4.37 -4.86 -24.93
N THR A 95 -5.58 -4.92 -25.44
CA THR A 95 -6.82 -5.06 -24.64
C THR A 95 -7.11 -6.54 -24.39
N SER A 96 -8.26 -6.86 -23.79
CA SER A 96 -8.73 -8.24 -23.63
C SER A 96 -9.19 -8.90 -24.94
N THR A 97 -9.48 -8.10 -25.97
CA THR A 97 -10.10 -8.58 -27.23
C THR A 97 -9.25 -8.32 -28.46
N GLU A 98 -8.42 -7.30 -28.44
CA GLU A 98 -7.67 -6.85 -29.63
C GLU A 98 -6.38 -6.13 -29.29
N GLU A 99 -5.55 -5.91 -30.30
CA GLU A 99 -4.37 -5.07 -30.24
C GLU A 99 -4.58 -3.82 -31.12
N ILE A 100 -4.46 -2.64 -30.51
CA ILE A 100 -4.73 -1.35 -31.15
C ILE A 100 -3.41 -0.58 -31.31
N MET A 101 -3.13 -0.10 -32.52
CA MET A 101 -1.97 0.75 -32.80
C MET A 101 -2.36 2.22 -32.71
N LEU A 102 -1.65 2.96 -31.90
CA LEU A 102 -1.85 4.39 -31.70
C LEU A 102 -0.59 5.16 -32.11
N THR A 103 -0.78 6.21 -32.89
CA THR A 103 0.31 7.09 -33.34
C THR A 103 0.09 8.49 -32.78
N SER A 104 1.15 9.11 -32.26
CA SER A 104 1.12 10.49 -31.74
C SER A 104 2.44 11.19 -31.90
N LYS A 105 2.37 12.53 -32.10
CA LYS A 105 3.54 13.41 -32.08
C LYS A 105 4.10 13.65 -30.68
N GLN A 106 3.30 13.42 -29.64
CA GLN A 106 3.68 13.61 -28.25
C GLN A 106 3.11 12.44 -27.43
N ILE A 107 3.98 11.73 -26.75
CA ILE A 107 3.64 10.63 -25.89
C ILE A 107 4.11 10.97 -24.48
N ILE A 108 3.22 10.86 -23.50
CA ILE A 108 3.52 11.07 -22.09
C ILE A 108 3.54 9.70 -21.41
N ILE A 109 4.67 9.33 -20.83
CA ILE A 109 4.83 8.10 -20.05
C ILE A 109 4.52 8.44 -18.59
N ASN A 110 3.45 7.87 -18.05
CA ASN A 110 3.03 8.06 -16.67
C ASN A 110 2.50 6.72 -16.11
N THR A 111 3.36 5.71 -16.17
CA THR A 111 3.02 4.31 -15.84
C THR A 111 2.98 4.00 -14.34
N GLY A 112 3.34 4.97 -13.50
CA GLY A 112 3.35 4.81 -12.05
C GLY A 112 4.62 4.13 -11.52
N ALA A 113 4.51 3.51 -10.34
CA ALA A 113 5.59 2.83 -9.65
C ALA A 113 5.09 1.52 -9.01
N GLU A 114 6.00 0.59 -8.84
CA GLU A 114 5.77 -0.67 -8.12
C GLU A 114 6.59 -0.71 -6.83
N THR A 115 6.11 -1.47 -5.85
CA THR A 115 6.85 -1.70 -4.62
C THR A 115 8.09 -2.55 -4.89
N VAL A 116 9.25 -2.05 -4.54
CA VAL A 116 10.50 -2.82 -4.60
C VAL A 116 10.51 -3.83 -3.45
N ILE A 117 10.66 -5.10 -3.79
CA ILE A 117 10.82 -6.18 -2.80
C ILE A 117 12.32 -6.33 -2.53
N PRO A 118 12.77 -6.17 -1.27
CA PRO A 118 14.18 -6.34 -0.95
C PRO A 118 14.63 -7.79 -1.16
N PRO A 119 15.92 -8.02 -1.50
CA PRO A 119 16.46 -9.36 -1.73
C PRO A 119 16.72 -10.09 -0.40
N ILE A 120 15.67 -10.33 0.36
CA ILE A 120 15.69 -11.08 1.62
C ILE A 120 15.20 -12.49 1.31
N GLU A 121 15.93 -13.48 1.77
CA GLU A 121 15.58 -14.90 1.58
C GLU A 121 14.18 -15.21 2.13
N GLY A 122 13.35 -15.89 1.35
CA GLY A 122 12.01 -16.33 1.73
C GLY A 122 10.94 -15.23 1.78
N VAL A 123 11.22 -14.04 1.24
CA VAL A 123 10.21 -12.97 1.10
C VAL A 123 9.37 -13.17 -0.16
N VAL A 124 10.03 -13.47 -1.29
CA VAL A 124 9.34 -13.65 -2.57
C VAL A 124 8.52 -14.94 -2.55
N GLY A 125 7.23 -14.83 -2.88
CA GLY A 125 6.32 -15.99 -2.92
C GLY A 125 5.85 -16.50 -1.56
N ASN A 126 6.22 -15.87 -0.46
CA ASN A 126 5.75 -16.23 0.87
C ASN A 126 4.35 -15.65 1.11
N PRO A 127 3.31 -16.49 1.37
CA PRO A 127 1.93 -16.04 1.51
C PRO A 127 1.69 -15.17 2.76
N LEU A 128 2.62 -15.17 3.72
CA LEU A 128 2.54 -14.37 4.95
C LEU A 128 3.36 -13.08 4.88
N VAL A 129 3.96 -12.80 3.73
CA VAL A 129 4.70 -11.55 3.50
C VAL A 129 3.88 -10.61 2.63
N TYR A 130 3.65 -9.43 3.15
CA TYR A 130 2.84 -8.40 2.51
C TYR A 130 3.70 -7.17 2.20
N THR A 131 3.39 -6.51 1.11
CA THR A 131 3.86 -5.16 0.81
C THR A 131 2.89 -4.13 1.36
N SER A 132 3.25 -2.85 1.36
CA SER A 132 2.33 -1.75 1.70
C SER A 132 1.04 -1.74 0.86
N THR A 133 1.08 -2.33 -0.33
CA THR A 133 -0.10 -2.49 -1.19
C THR A 133 -0.96 -3.67 -0.77
N SER A 134 -0.35 -4.86 -0.70
CA SER A 134 -1.11 -6.10 -0.47
C SER A 134 -1.66 -6.23 0.95
N ILE A 135 -1.00 -5.64 1.95
CA ILE A 135 -1.50 -5.67 3.33
C ILE A 135 -2.82 -4.90 3.50
N MET A 136 -3.07 -3.89 2.66
CA MET A 136 -4.34 -3.16 2.69
C MET A 136 -5.52 -3.96 2.08
N GLU A 137 -5.23 -5.10 1.45
CA GLU A 137 -6.24 -6.02 0.92
C GLU A 137 -6.51 -7.18 1.90
N LEU A 138 -5.71 -7.30 2.96
CA LEU A 138 -5.88 -8.32 4.00
C LEU A 138 -7.17 -8.05 4.79
N THR A 139 -8.07 -9.02 4.81
CA THR A 139 -9.39 -8.90 5.47
C THR A 139 -9.36 -9.36 6.92
N GLU A 140 -8.33 -10.08 7.33
CA GLU A 140 -8.15 -10.58 8.68
C GLU A 140 -7.10 -9.75 9.43
N LEU A 141 -7.44 -9.29 10.63
CA LEU A 141 -6.51 -8.56 11.47
C LEU A 141 -5.43 -9.52 12.00
N PRO A 142 -4.14 -9.31 11.69
CA PRO A 142 -3.09 -10.14 12.25
C PRO A 142 -2.91 -9.88 13.75
N ARG A 143 -2.87 -10.93 14.57
CA ARG A 143 -2.59 -10.77 16.02
C ARG A 143 -1.19 -10.22 16.27
N ARG A 144 -0.21 -10.69 15.48
CA ARG A 144 1.18 -10.25 15.53
C ARG A 144 1.60 -9.78 14.13
N LEU A 145 2.18 -8.61 14.06
CA LEU A 145 2.70 -8.04 12.82
C LEU A 145 4.15 -7.62 13.01
N VAL A 146 5.03 -8.11 12.14
CA VAL A 146 6.41 -7.64 12.04
C VAL A 146 6.51 -6.75 10.81
N ILE A 147 7.06 -5.56 10.99
CA ILE A 147 7.30 -4.60 9.90
C ILE A 147 8.81 -4.48 9.71
N ILE A 148 9.26 -4.70 8.48
CA ILE A 148 10.66 -4.56 8.09
C ILE A 148 10.85 -3.17 7.49
N GLY A 149 11.57 -2.32 8.21
CA GLY A 149 11.86 -0.92 7.86
C GLY A 149 11.10 0.10 8.71
N GLY A 150 11.84 0.99 9.34
CA GLY A 150 11.37 2.10 10.18
C GLY A 150 11.23 3.43 9.43
N GLY A 151 10.94 3.40 8.13
CA GLY A 151 10.61 4.58 7.33
C GLY A 151 9.15 5.02 7.50
N TYR A 152 8.75 6.12 6.86
CA TYR A 152 7.41 6.74 7.01
C TYR A 152 6.26 5.75 6.81
N ILE A 153 6.31 4.95 5.73
CA ILE A 153 5.27 3.96 5.43
C ILE A 153 5.19 2.91 6.53
N GLY A 154 6.35 2.35 6.93
CA GLY A 154 6.40 1.35 8.00
C GLY A 154 5.83 1.86 9.32
N LEU A 155 6.18 3.09 9.72
CA LEU A 155 5.68 3.70 10.95
C LEU A 155 4.18 4.04 10.90
N GLU A 156 3.67 4.46 9.74
CA GLU A 156 2.24 4.70 9.57
C GLU A 156 1.45 3.39 9.70
N PHE A 157 1.90 2.31 9.06
CA PHE A 157 1.29 0.99 9.21
C PHE A 157 1.44 0.45 10.63
N ALA A 158 2.59 0.63 11.27
CA ALA A 158 2.79 0.24 12.67
C ALA A 158 1.76 0.90 13.59
N SER A 159 1.61 2.22 13.47
CA SER A 159 0.63 2.99 14.25
C SER A 159 -0.81 2.54 13.97
N MET A 160 -1.14 2.29 12.72
CA MET A 160 -2.46 1.88 12.28
C MET A 160 -2.84 0.49 12.83
N TYR A 161 -1.99 -0.52 12.64
CA TYR A 161 -2.25 -1.87 13.10
C TYR A 161 -2.23 -2.01 14.61
N ALA A 162 -1.33 -1.30 15.30
CA ALA A 162 -1.36 -1.22 16.77
C ALA A 162 -2.68 -0.64 17.28
N SER A 163 -3.21 0.39 16.62
CA SER A 163 -4.50 1.00 16.98
C SER A 163 -5.68 0.06 16.72
N PHE A 164 -5.62 -0.83 15.71
CA PHE A 164 -6.60 -1.90 15.52
C PHE A 164 -6.48 -3.02 16.57
N GLY A 165 -5.33 -3.16 17.24
CA GLY A 165 -5.13 -4.15 18.29
C GLY A 165 -4.09 -5.23 18.00
N SER A 166 -3.35 -5.13 16.90
CA SER A 166 -2.22 -6.01 16.62
C SER A 166 -1.05 -5.72 17.55
N GLN A 167 -0.30 -6.76 17.93
CA GLN A 167 1.03 -6.63 18.53
C GLN A 167 2.04 -6.35 17.43
N VAL A 168 2.59 -5.15 17.40
CA VAL A 168 3.46 -4.70 16.31
C VAL A 168 4.91 -4.62 16.75
N THR A 169 5.80 -5.22 15.95
CA THR A 169 7.26 -5.08 16.07
C THR A 169 7.82 -4.48 14.78
N VAL A 170 8.61 -3.43 14.89
CA VAL A 170 9.33 -2.81 13.77
C VAL A 170 10.80 -3.18 13.85
N LEU A 171 11.34 -3.74 12.77
CA LEU A 171 12.76 -4.07 12.62
C LEU A 171 13.40 -3.03 11.71
N GLU A 172 14.41 -2.33 12.22
CA GLU A 172 15.15 -1.32 11.46
C GLU A 172 16.64 -1.63 11.47
N SER A 173 17.26 -1.62 10.29
CA SER A 173 18.69 -1.92 10.13
C SER A 173 19.60 -0.79 10.60
N TYR A 174 19.08 0.44 10.65
CA TYR A 174 19.79 1.60 11.16
C TYR A 174 19.62 1.77 12.68
N PRO A 175 20.48 2.57 13.32
CA PRO A 175 20.34 2.89 14.75
C PRO A 175 19.19 3.86 15.05
N GLU A 176 18.65 4.54 14.04
CA GLU A 176 17.60 5.56 14.17
C GLU A 176 16.47 5.30 13.15
N LEU A 177 15.25 5.72 13.50
CA LEU A 177 14.11 5.73 12.58
C LEU A 177 14.22 6.93 11.64
N ILE A 178 13.52 6.87 10.49
CA ILE A 178 13.36 7.99 9.55
C ILE A 178 14.64 8.83 9.40
N VAL A 179 15.75 8.18 9.09
CA VAL A 179 17.14 8.73 9.07
C VAL A 179 17.35 10.00 8.21
N ARG A 180 16.32 10.47 7.53
CA ARG A 180 16.34 11.72 6.74
C ARG A 180 15.81 12.93 7.52
N GLU A 181 15.23 12.68 8.70
CA GLU A 181 14.69 13.71 9.57
C GLU A 181 15.69 14.10 10.68
N ASP A 182 15.41 15.19 11.37
CA ASP A 182 16.18 15.59 12.53
C ASP A 182 16.06 14.55 13.65
N ARG A 183 17.15 14.30 14.36
CA ARG A 183 17.24 13.21 15.36
C ARG A 183 16.27 13.35 16.51
N ASP A 184 16.02 14.57 16.96
CA ASP A 184 15.07 14.87 18.03
C ASP A 184 13.63 14.59 17.58
N ILE A 185 13.29 14.87 16.33
CA ILE A 185 12.01 14.52 15.71
C ILE A 185 11.86 13.01 15.61
N ALA A 186 12.89 12.31 15.10
CA ALA A 186 12.88 10.85 15.01
C ALA A 186 12.72 10.18 16.38
N ALA A 187 13.40 10.70 17.41
CA ALA A 187 13.28 10.22 18.78
C ALA A 187 11.88 10.46 19.36
N SER A 188 11.30 11.63 19.15
CA SER A 188 9.94 11.97 19.59
C SER A 188 8.88 11.09 18.93
N VAL A 189 9.02 10.81 17.64
CA VAL A 189 8.14 9.88 16.90
C VAL A 189 8.24 8.47 17.49
N LYS A 190 9.47 7.99 17.73
CA LYS A 190 9.69 6.66 18.32
C LYS A 190 9.03 6.56 19.69
N GLU A 191 9.28 7.51 20.59
CA GLU A 191 8.69 7.54 21.94
C GLU A 191 7.14 7.54 21.88
N THR A 192 6.56 8.32 20.96
CA THR A 192 5.12 8.39 20.78
C THR A 192 4.53 7.05 20.34
N LEU A 193 5.23 6.33 19.47
CA LEU A 193 4.81 5.03 18.98
C LEU A 193 5.04 3.91 20.00
N GLU A 194 6.11 3.99 20.80
CA GLU A 194 6.34 3.08 21.93
C GLU A 194 5.23 3.18 22.99
N LYS A 195 4.73 4.40 23.27
CA LYS A 195 3.55 4.60 24.13
C LYS A 195 2.27 3.94 23.61
N LYS A 196 2.21 3.63 22.32
CA LYS A 196 1.13 2.81 21.72
C LYS A 196 1.37 1.30 21.80
N GLY A 197 2.45 0.87 22.46
CA GLY A 197 2.81 -0.54 22.60
C GLY A 197 3.57 -1.14 21.40
N ILE A 198 4.07 -0.30 20.49
CA ILE A 198 4.89 -0.76 19.37
C ILE A 198 6.32 -1.03 19.87
N VAL A 199 6.85 -2.20 19.51
CA VAL A 199 8.22 -2.61 19.86
C VAL A 199 9.15 -2.28 18.70
N PHE A 200 10.26 -1.60 18.97
CA PHE A 200 11.30 -1.31 18.00
C PHE A 200 12.54 -2.15 18.25
N ARG A 201 13.09 -2.74 17.19
CA ARG A 201 14.39 -3.42 17.16
C ARG A 201 15.27 -2.69 16.16
N MET A 202 16.15 -1.84 16.71
CA MET A 202 17.11 -1.07 15.93
C MET A 202 18.37 -1.92 15.69
N ASN A 203 19.16 -1.56 14.65
CA ASN A 203 20.32 -2.33 14.21
C ASN A 203 20.00 -3.80 13.88
N ALA A 204 18.75 -4.07 13.49
CA ALA A 204 18.23 -5.39 13.18
C ALA A 204 18.17 -5.59 11.66
N LYS A 205 19.20 -6.19 11.09
CA LYS A 205 19.26 -6.53 9.67
C LYS A 205 18.61 -7.88 9.44
N VAL A 206 17.43 -7.88 8.84
CA VAL A 206 16.72 -9.11 8.48
C VAL A 206 17.47 -9.87 7.39
N GLN A 207 17.73 -11.15 7.64
CA GLN A 207 18.42 -12.04 6.71
C GLN A 207 17.45 -12.96 5.95
N SER A 208 16.43 -13.47 6.64
CA SER A 208 15.46 -14.37 6.02
C SER A 208 14.09 -14.31 6.69
N VAL A 209 13.05 -14.73 5.94
CA VAL A 209 11.70 -14.97 6.44
C VAL A 209 11.30 -16.39 6.13
N LYS A 210 11.04 -17.19 7.15
CA LYS A 210 10.68 -18.61 7.00
C LYS A 210 9.21 -18.80 7.34
N HIS A 211 8.51 -19.56 6.51
CA HIS A 211 7.15 -20.02 6.83
C HIS A 211 7.25 -21.13 7.88
N ILE A 212 6.48 -21.02 8.94
CA ILE A 212 6.36 -22.01 10.03
C ILE A 212 4.87 -22.29 10.27
N GLU A 213 4.55 -23.35 11.03
CA GLU A 213 3.18 -23.82 11.25
C GLU A 213 2.23 -22.71 11.76
N ASP A 214 2.71 -21.87 12.70
CA ASP A 214 1.93 -20.81 13.33
C ASP A 214 2.19 -19.40 12.72
N GLY A 215 2.79 -19.30 11.54
CA GLY A 215 3.04 -18.01 10.91
C GLY A 215 4.37 -17.88 10.20
N ALA A 216 4.99 -16.69 10.29
CA ALA A 216 6.31 -16.42 9.73
C ALA A 216 7.34 -16.16 10.82
N LEU A 217 8.50 -16.80 10.70
CA LEU A 217 9.68 -16.53 11.52
C LEU A 217 10.63 -15.60 10.76
N VAL A 218 10.88 -14.42 11.33
CA VAL A 218 11.83 -13.44 10.80
C VAL A 218 13.17 -13.61 11.51
N VAL A 219 14.22 -13.80 10.74
CA VAL A 219 15.58 -14.04 11.23
C VAL A 219 16.50 -12.88 10.86
#